data_93907637fa2760eb2a06b8a184b57c14
#
_entry.id   93907637fa2760eb2a06b8a184b57c14
#
_cell.length_a   1.000
_cell.length_b   1.000
_cell.length_c   1.000
_cell.angle_alpha   90.00
_cell.angle_beta   90.00
_cell.angle_gamma   90.00
#
_symmetry.space_group_name_H-M   'P 1'
#
loop_
_entity.id
_entity.type
_entity.pdbx_description
1 polymer ?
#
loop_
_entity_poly.entity_id
_entity_poly.type
_entity_poly.pdbx_seq_one_letter_code
_entity_poly.pdbx_strand_id
1 'polypeptide(L)'
;MSPTESYAVGPNEPPVRDITIGDALAEAAAEHPDRVALIVGKADPAERRQWTYAELYQQAQTVARALTTRFKPGERVAVWAPNIPEWVMMEYGCALAGVILVTVNPSYQADEIKYVLNQSRSAGIFVLPEFRGNRMLDHLKSIQADCPELREVVRFDQWDAFMSSG
;
A
#
# COMPACT_ATOMS: atom_id res chain seq x y z
N MET A 1 27.83 -39.06 -2.74
CA MET A 1 26.45 -39.23 -3.18
C MET A 1 26.01 -37.96 -3.83
N SER A 2 25.69 -37.95 -5.11
CA SER A 2 25.06 -36.76 -5.73
C SER A 2 23.65 -36.70 -5.21
N PRO A 3 23.19 -35.50 -4.74
CA PRO A 3 21.80 -35.36 -4.33
C PRO A 3 20.90 -35.59 -5.53
N THR A 4 19.99 -36.57 -5.41
CA THR A 4 19.02 -36.93 -6.45
C THR A 4 17.80 -35.99 -6.44
N GLU A 5 17.68 -35.14 -5.41
CA GLU A 5 16.58 -34.20 -5.25
C GLU A 5 17.14 -32.84 -4.83
N SER A 6 16.55 -31.76 -5.40
CA SER A 6 16.86 -30.39 -5.05
C SER A 6 15.99 -29.98 -3.85
N TYR A 7 16.30 -30.48 -2.66
CA TYR A 7 15.57 -30.26 -1.43
C TYR A 7 16.49 -29.74 -0.34
N ALA A 8 16.11 -28.61 0.27
CA ALA A 8 16.79 -28.03 1.43
C ALA A 8 15.77 -27.76 2.53
N VAL A 9 16.05 -28.27 3.73
CA VAL A 9 15.27 -27.96 4.92
C VAL A 9 15.83 -26.71 5.56
N GLY A 10 14.99 -25.68 5.68
CA GLY A 10 15.34 -24.47 6.43
C GLY A 10 15.37 -24.74 7.95
N PRO A 11 15.99 -23.85 8.74
CA PRO A 11 15.93 -23.93 10.20
C PRO A 11 14.47 -23.74 10.68
N ASN A 12 14.10 -24.44 11.75
CA ASN A 12 12.78 -24.30 12.40
C ASN A 12 12.74 -23.17 13.44
N GLU A 13 13.86 -22.49 13.64
CA GLU A 13 13.98 -21.35 14.56
C GLU A 13 14.47 -20.09 13.82
N PRO A 14 13.80 -18.92 13.96
CA PRO A 14 12.53 -18.77 14.68
C PRO A 14 11.37 -19.45 13.94
N PRO A 15 10.29 -19.87 14.65
CA PRO A 15 9.15 -20.53 14.04
C PRO A 15 8.41 -19.60 13.08
N VAL A 16 7.85 -20.17 12.02
CA VAL A 16 6.94 -19.42 11.14
C VAL A 16 5.70 -19.00 11.93
N ARG A 17 5.36 -17.73 11.85
CA ARG A 17 4.19 -17.18 12.53
C ARG A 17 2.95 -17.29 11.62
N ASP A 18 1.87 -17.83 12.14
CA ASP A 18 0.57 -17.89 11.45
C ASP A 18 -0.31 -16.72 11.92
N ILE A 19 0.02 -15.53 11.43
CA ILE A 19 -0.68 -14.27 11.75
C ILE A 19 -0.84 -13.42 10.48
N THR A 20 -1.82 -12.53 10.50
CA THR A 20 -1.98 -11.55 9.40
C THR A 20 -0.93 -10.43 9.49
N ILE A 21 -0.71 -9.73 8.36
CA ILE A 21 0.16 -8.53 8.32
C ILE A 21 -0.39 -7.44 9.26
N GLY A 22 -1.74 -7.30 9.33
CA GLY A 22 -2.39 -6.36 10.23
C GLY A 22 -2.14 -6.69 11.71
N ASP A 23 -2.23 -7.98 12.08
CA ASP A 23 -1.94 -8.43 13.45
C ASP A 23 -0.47 -8.22 13.82
N ALA A 24 0.45 -8.46 12.89
CA ALA A 24 1.87 -8.22 13.12
C ALA A 24 2.18 -6.75 13.46
N LEU A 25 1.52 -5.79 12.79
CA LEU A 25 1.65 -4.37 13.14
C LEU A 25 0.99 -4.07 14.48
N ALA A 26 -0.18 -4.64 14.77
CA ALA A 26 -0.88 -4.44 16.04
C ALA A 26 -0.04 -4.93 17.24
N GLU A 27 0.57 -6.12 17.13
CA GLU A 27 1.48 -6.64 18.14
C GLU A 27 2.71 -5.75 18.34
N ALA A 28 3.37 -5.33 17.25
CA ALA A 28 4.52 -4.43 17.34
C ALA A 28 4.16 -3.08 17.99
N ALA A 29 2.97 -2.55 17.70
CA ALA A 29 2.47 -1.32 18.33
C ALA A 29 2.15 -1.51 19.83
N ALA A 30 1.68 -2.70 20.22
CA ALA A 30 1.42 -3.02 21.63
C ALA A 30 2.71 -3.23 22.42
N GLU A 31 3.70 -3.91 21.83
CA GLU A 31 4.97 -4.22 22.50
C GLU A 31 5.93 -3.02 22.55
N HIS A 32 5.93 -2.20 21.50
CA HIS A 32 6.89 -1.11 21.32
C HIS A 32 6.24 0.20 20.86
N PRO A 33 5.21 0.73 21.58
CA PRO A 33 4.37 1.84 21.11
C PRO A 33 5.18 3.09 20.73
N ASP A 34 6.17 3.45 21.53
CA ASP A 34 6.96 4.69 21.39
C ASP A 34 8.17 4.56 20.49
N ARG A 35 8.46 3.34 19.99
CA ARG A 35 9.59 3.11 19.09
C ARG A 35 9.26 3.62 17.70
N VAL A 36 10.22 4.33 17.07
CA VAL A 36 10.06 4.84 15.69
C VAL A 36 9.96 3.66 14.72
N ALA A 37 8.87 3.64 13.95
CA ALA A 37 8.55 2.62 12.95
C ALA A 37 8.78 3.09 11.50
N LEU A 38 8.52 4.37 11.22
CA LEU A 38 8.62 4.94 9.87
C LEU A 38 9.28 6.30 9.90
N ILE A 39 10.23 6.54 9.01
CA ILE A 39 10.92 7.83 8.85
C ILE A 39 10.95 8.21 7.38
N VAL A 40 10.59 9.46 7.05
CA VAL A 40 10.80 10.01 5.71
C VAL A 40 12.26 10.36 5.52
N GLY A 41 12.89 9.76 4.50
CA GLY A 41 14.30 9.95 4.19
C GLY A 41 14.59 11.32 3.59
N LYS A 42 14.81 12.34 4.44
CA LYS A 42 15.30 13.66 4.05
C LYS A 42 16.78 13.80 4.41
N ALA A 43 17.52 14.59 3.60
CA ALA A 43 18.94 14.86 3.87
C ALA A 43 19.11 15.56 5.23
N ASP A 44 18.34 16.62 5.47
CA ASP A 44 18.30 17.29 6.79
C ASP A 44 17.47 16.45 7.77
N PRO A 45 18.06 15.99 8.90
CA PRO A 45 17.35 15.29 9.94
C PRO A 45 16.17 16.09 10.55
N ALA A 46 16.26 17.42 10.61
CA ALA A 46 15.23 18.30 11.16
C ALA A 46 13.95 18.32 10.30
N GLU A 47 14.06 17.98 9.01
CA GLU A 47 12.92 17.90 8.09
C GLU A 47 12.28 16.50 8.04
N ARG A 48 12.82 15.52 8.80
CA ARG A 48 12.34 14.14 8.77
C ARG A 48 11.05 14.00 9.57
N ARG A 49 9.93 13.78 8.88
CA ARG A 49 8.72 13.30 9.53
C ARG A 49 8.93 11.85 9.95
N GLN A 50 8.43 11.48 11.12
CA GLN A 50 8.52 10.12 11.65
C GLN A 50 7.24 9.74 12.38
N TRP A 51 6.99 8.45 12.47
CA TRP A 51 5.88 7.85 13.20
C TRP A 51 6.41 6.73 14.07
N THR A 52 5.91 6.66 15.30
CA THR A 52 6.08 5.51 16.17
C THR A 52 5.23 4.34 15.68
N TYR A 53 5.43 3.14 16.25
CA TYR A 53 4.56 2.00 15.94
C TYR A 53 3.11 2.28 16.32
N ALA A 54 2.85 2.92 17.47
CA ALA A 54 1.48 3.30 17.88
C ALA A 54 0.84 4.26 16.87
N GLU A 55 1.57 5.31 16.45
CA GLU A 55 1.08 6.27 15.47
C GLU A 55 0.86 5.63 14.09
N LEU A 56 1.79 4.78 13.62
CA LEU A 56 1.64 4.08 12.34
C LEU A 56 0.42 3.17 12.37
N TYR A 57 0.20 2.42 13.46
CA TYR A 57 -0.97 1.57 13.61
C TYR A 57 -2.27 2.39 13.62
N GLN A 58 -2.31 3.52 14.32
CA GLN A 58 -3.46 4.43 14.30
C GLN A 58 -3.75 4.97 12.89
N GLN A 59 -2.72 5.37 12.14
CA GLN A 59 -2.87 5.79 10.75
C GLN A 59 -3.43 4.65 9.88
N ALA A 60 -2.87 3.45 10.00
CA ALA A 60 -3.34 2.27 9.28
C ALA A 60 -4.82 1.94 9.58
N GLN A 61 -5.24 2.05 10.84
CA GLN A 61 -6.64 1.87 11.23
C GLN A 61 -7.55 2.93 10.58
N THR A 62 -7.10 4.19 10.51
CA THR A 62 -7.87 5.25 9.84
C THR A 62 -7.99 4.98 8.33
N VAL A 63 -6.89 4.57 7.68
CA VAL A 63 -6.92 4.12 6.28
C VAL A 63 -7.90 2.95 6.11
N ALA A 64 -7.85 1.95 6.98
CA ALA A 64 -8.73 0.79 6.90
C ALA A 64 -10.22 1.19 6.98
N ARG A 65 -10.58 2.09 7.91
CA ARG A 65 -11.94 2.62 7.99
C ARG A 65 -12.35 3.34 6.71
N ALA A 66 -11.50 4.23 6.18
CA ALA A 66 -11.77 4.95 4.93
C ALA A 66 -11.89 4.00 3.72
N LEU A 67 -11.09 2.92 3.67
CA LEU A 67 -11.20 1.90 2.63
C LEU A 67 -12.53 1.15 2.71
N THR A 68 -12.98 0.76 3.91
CA THR A 68 -14.23 -0.02 4.07
C THR A 68 -15.49 0.77 3.72
N THR A 69 -15.43 2.11 3.63
CA THR A 69 -16.54 2.92 3.09
C THR A 69 -16.69 2.79 1.57
N ARG A 70 -15.66 2.33 0.86
CA ARG A 70 -15.54 2.33 -0.61
C ARG A 70 -15.34 0.94 -1.21
N PHE A 71 -14.68 0.05 -0.46
CA PHE A 71 -14.27 -1.27 -0.94
C PHE A 71 -14.73 -2.37 0.00
N LYS A 72 -15.00 -3.54 -0.57
CA LYS A 72 -15.33 -4.76 0.18
C LYS A 72 -14.06 -5.60 0.40
N PRO A 73 -14.00 -6.42 1.46
CA PRO A 73 -12.94 -7.40 1.61
C PRO A 73 -12.77 -8.27 0.34
N GLY A 74 -11.52 -8.51 -0.07
CA GLY A 74 -11.16 -9.24 -1.27
C GLY A 74 -11.13 -8.40 -2.55
N GLU A 75 -11.62 -7.16 -2.56
CA GLU A 75 -11.42 -6.25 -3.70
C GLU A 75 -9.96 -5.79 -3.78
N ARG A 76 -9.52 -5.44 -4.97
CA ARG A 76 -8.15 -5.01 -5.24
C ARG A 76 -8.09 -3.51 -5.42
N VAL A 77 -7.08 -2.92 -4.80
CA VAL A 77 -6.81 -1.49 -4.89
C VAL A 77 -5.36 -1.28 -5.30
N ALA A 78 -5.16 -0.60 -6.40
CA ALA A 78 -3.84 -0.27 -6.91
C ALA A 78 -3.25 0.96 -6.19
N VAL A 79 -1.95 0.92 -5.91
CA VAL A 79 -1.19 2.08 -5.43
C VAL A 79 -0.11 2.41 -6.45
N TRP A 80 -0.28 3.55 -7.11
CA TRP A 80 0.63 4.06 -8.13
C TRP A 80 1.30 5.33 -7.64
N ALA A 81 2.39 5.15 -6.91
CA ALA A 81 3.17 6.20 -6.29
C ALA A 81 4.62 5.75 -6.04
N PRO A 82 5.58 6.67 -5.92
CA PRO A 82 6.91 6.37 -5.41
C PRO A 82 6.85 6.10 -3.90
N ASN A 83 8.03 5.93 -3.29
CA ASN A 83 8.16 5.75 -1.85
C ASN A 83 7.76 7.03 -1.09
N ILE A 84 6.52 7.08 -0.68
CA ILE A 84 5.92 8.10 0.19
C ILE A 84 5.39 7.42 1.46
N PRO A 85 5.30 8.11 2.60
CA PRO A 85 4.84 7.47 3.84
C PRO A 85 3.40 6.96 3.77
N GLU A 86 2.54 7.63 3.03
CA GLU A 86 1.16 7.22 2.79
C GLU A 86 1.08 5.84 2.11
N TRP A 87 2.10 5.45 1.35
CA TRP A 87 2.20 4.12 0.74
C TRP A 87 2.25 3.01 1.80
N VAL A 88 3.06 3.21 2.85
CA VAL A 88 3.18 2.27 3.98
C VAL A 88 1.88 2.22 4.78
N MET A 89 1.23 3.37 4.97
CA MET A 89 -0.08 3.43 5.64
C MET A 89 -1.15 2.69 4.84
N MET A 90 -1.11 2.79 3.49
CA MET A 90 -2.00 2.02 2.60
C MET A 90 -1.76 0.52 2.70
N GLU A 91 -0.51 0.07 2.76
CA GLU A 91 -0.17 -1.35 2.88
C GLU A 91 -0.83 -1.97 4.11
N TYR A 92 -0.61 -1.38 5.27
CA TYR A 92 -1.21 -1.86 6.52
C TYR A 92 -2.72 -1.61 6.59
N GLY A 93 -3.19 -0.48 6.06
CA GLY A 93 -4.62 -0.18 5.97
C GLY A 93 -5.38 -1.18 5.11
N CYS A 94 -4.85 -1.58 3.97
CA CYS A 94 -5.40 -2.64 3.12
C CYS A 94 -5.42 -3.99 3.86
N ALA A 95 -4.33 -4.34 4.55
CA ALA A 95 -4.25 -5.57 5.32
C ALA A 95 -5.31 -5.63 6.43
N LEU A 96 -5.52 -4.52 7.17
CA LEU A 96 -6.55 -4.42 8.22
C LEU A 96 -7.98 -4.43 7.65
N ALA A 97 -8.20 -3.87 6.46
CA ALA A 97 -9.51 -3.83 5.81
C ALA A 97 -9.86 -5.12 5.04
N GLY A 98 -8.91 -6.06 4.90
CA GLY A 98 -9.07 -7.24 4.04
C GLY A 98 -9.10 -6.91 2.55
N VAL A 99 -8.57 -5.75 2.14
CA VAL A 99 -8.45 -5.30 0.75
C VAL A 99 -7.09 -5.74 0.20
N ILE A 100 -7.07 -6.20 -1.04
CA ILE A 100 -5.84 -6.69 -1.68
C ILE A 100 -5.11 -5.51 -2.31
N LEU A 101 -3.91 -5.22 -1.82
CA LEU A 101 -3.05 -4.19 -2.38
C LEU A 101 -2.40 -4.67 -3.69
N VAL A 102 -2.48 -3.85 -4.73
CA VAL A 102 -1.80 -4.04 -6.01
C VAL A 102 -0.73 -2.95 -6.17
N THR A 103 0.52 -3.36 -6.18
CA THR A 103 1.65 -2.45 -6.31
C THR A 103 1.89 -2.08 -7.77
N VAL A 104 2.06 -0.79 -8.06
CA VAL A 104 2.30 -0.28 -9.41
C VAL A 104 3.59 0.51 -9.48
N ASN A 105 4.44 0.20 -10.44
CA ASN A 105 5.70 0.93 -10.63
C ASN A 105 5.40 2.39 -11.03
N PRO A 106 5.95 3.40 -10.32
CA PRO A 106 5.70 4.81 -10.60
C PRO A 106 6.22 5.28 -11.98
N SER A 107 7.04 4.49 -12.65
CA SER A 107 7.55 4.80 -14.00
C SER A 107 6.64 4.29 -15.12
N TYR A 108 5.59 3.53 -14.83
CA TYR A 108 4.68 3.00 -15.85
C TYR A 108 3.98 4.11 -16.62
N GLN A 109 3.73 3.83 -17.90
CA GLN A 109 2.99 4.68 -18.82
C GLN A 109 1.56 4.15 -19.02
N ALA A 110 0.77 4.80 -19.87
CA ALA A 110 -0.65 4.50 -20.03
C ALA A 110 -0.96 3.02 -20.34
N ASP A 111 -0.25 2.38 -21.27
CA ASP A 111 -0.52 0.98 -21.63
C ASP A 111 -0.14 0.00 -20.54
N GLU A 112 0.93 0.25 -19.80
CA GLU A 112 1.38 -0.59 -18.70
C GLU A 112 0.41 -0.52 -17.52
N ILE A 113 -0.05 0.70 -17.16
CA ILE A 113 -1.04 0.84 -16.07
C ILE A 113 -2.40 0.26 -16.48
N LYS A 114 -2.83 0.41 -17.73
CA LYS A 114 -4.04 -0.25 -18.25
C LYS A 114 -3.96 -1.76 -18.11
N TYR A 115 -2.82 -2.35 -18.47
CA TYR A 115 -2.60 -3.79 -18.32
C TYR A 115 -2.72 -4.24 -16.86
N VAL A 116 -2.03 -3.55 -15.95
CA VAL A 116 -2.05 -3.90 -14.51
C VAL A 116 -3.46 -3.80 -13.93
N LEU A 117 -4.18 -2.71 -14.21
CA LEU A 117 -5.54 -2.49 -13.69
C LEU A 117 -6.52 -3.57 -14.17
N ASN A 118 -6.46 -3.91 -15.46
CA ASN A 118 -7.33 -4.93 -16.02
C ASN A 118 -6.96 -6.35 -15.55
N GLN A 119 -5.67 -6.70 -15.53
CA GLN A 119 -5.23 -8.02 -15.08
C GLN A 119 -5.56 -8.26 -13.62
N SER A 120 -5.34 -7.26 -12.76
CA SER A 120 -5.64 -7.35 -11.34
C SER A 120 -7.13 -7.19 -11.03
N ARG A 121 -7.93 -6.69 -11.98
CA ARG A 121 -9.33 -6.27 -11.76
C ARG A 121 -9.43 -5.28 -10.59
N SER A 122 -8.55 -4.29 -10.58
CA SER A 122 -8.54 -3.28 -9.53
C SER A 122 -9.81 -2.45 -9.55
N ALA A 123 -10.51 -2.45 -8.42
CA ALA A 123 -11.72 -1.66 -8.21
C ALA A 123 -11.41 -0.18 -7.93
N GLY A 124 -10.20 0.10 -7.44
CA GLY A 124 -9.73 1.45 -7.16
C GLY A 124 -8.25 1.63 -7.43
N ILE A 125 -7.84 2.89 -7.53
CA ILE A 125 -6.44 3.29 -7.64
C ILE A 125 -6.16 4.52 -6.79
N PHE A 126 -5.07 4.47 -6.04
CA PHE A 126 -4.47 5.61 -5.37
C PHE A 126 -3.27 6.09 -6.17
N VAL A 127 -3.25 7.37 -6.56
CA VAL A 127 -2.30 7.90 -7.53
C VAL A 127 -1.82 9.30 -7.18
N LEU A 128 -0.53 9.58 -7.45
CA LEU A 128 -0.03 10.96 -7.48
C LEU A 128 -0.39 11.64 -8.81
N PRO A 129 -0.60 12.96 -8.81
CA PRO A 129 -0.79 13.71 -10.06
C PRO A 129 0.37 13.54 -11.04
N GLU A 130 1.59 13.63 -10.52
CA GLU A 130 2.82 13.57 -11.30
C GLU A 130 3.99 13.05 -10.46
N PHE A 131 4.94 12.36 -11.09
CA PHE A 131 6.21 11.98 -10.52
C PHE A 131 7.34 12.03 -11.55
N ARG A 132 8.37 12.86 -11.32
CA ARG A 132 9.56 12.99 -12.19
C ARG A 132 9.22 13.21 -13.67
N GLY A 133 8.23 14.06 -13.94
CA GLY A 133 7.78 14.36 -15.31
C GLY A 133 6.78 13.33 -15.88
N ASN A 134 6.55 12.21 -15.18
CA ASN A 134 5.48 11.28 -15.53
C ASN A 134 4.13 11.83 -15.04
N ARG A 135 3.27 12.27 -15.96
CA ARG A 135 1.96 12.85 -15.69
C ARG A 135 0.93 11.75 -15.44
N MET A 136 1.01 11.12 -14.28
CA MET A 136 0.29 9.89 -13.93
C MET A 136 -1.23 10.04 -14.06
N LEU A 137 -1.80 11.16 -13.61
CA LEU A 137 -3.25 11.40 -13.74
C LEU A 137 -3.70 11.55 -15.20
N ASP A 138 -2.87 12.11 -16.08
CA ASP A 138 -3.24 12.23 -17.49
C ASP A 138 -3.21 10.88 -18.19
N HIS A 139 -2.21 10.05 -17.90
CA HIS A 139 -2.19 8.65 -18.35
C HIS A 139 -3.42 7.88 -17.87
N LEU A 140 -3.75 8.00 -16.57
CA LEU A 140 -4.92 7.33 -16.02
C LEU A 140 -6.22 7.76 -16.72
N LYS A 141 -6.42 9.07 -16.93
CA LYS A 141 -7.59 9.59 -17.63
C LYS A 141 -7.69 9.05 -19.05
N SER A 142 -6.57 8.90 -19.75
CA SER A 142 -6.57 8.42 -21.15
C SER A 142 -7.00 6.96 -21.29
N ILE A 143 -6.88 6.14 -20.24
CA ILE A 143 -7.17 4.70 -20.27
C ILE A 143 -8.36 4.30 -19.40
N GLN A 144 -8.96 5.23 -18.66
CA GLN A 144 -10.00 4.91 -17.67
C GLN A 144 -11.21 4.23 -18.29
N ALA A 145 -11.60 4.63 -19.51
CA ALA A 145 -12.71 4.01 -20.24
C ALA A 145 -12.44 2.53 -20.61
N ASP A 146 -11.17 2.15 -20.71
CA ASP A 146 -10.72 0.79 -21.02
C ASP A 146 -10.54 -0.09 -19.76
N CYS A 147 -10.84 0.44 -18.56
CA CYS A 147 -10.70 -0.25 -17.28
C CYS A 147 -12.07 -0.38 -16.60
N PRO A 148 -12.92 -1.33 -17.01
CA PRO A 148 -14.33 -1.40 -16.60
C PRO A 148 -14.54 -1.69 -15.12
N GLU A 149 -13.58 -2.32 -14.44
CA GLU A 149 -13.65 -2.60 -13.00
C GLU A 149 -13.23 -1.39 -12.14
N LEU A 150 -12.52 -0.42 -12.72
CA LEU A 150 -12.01 0.75 -12.01
C LEU A 150 -13.12 1.76 -11.76
N ARG A 151 -13.64 1.82 -10.52
CA ARG A 151 -14.72 2.74 -10.13
C ARG A 151 -14.26 3.89 -9.22
N GLU A 152 -13.13 3.72 -8.54
CA GLU A 152 -12.62 4.70 -7.58
C GLU A 152 -11.22 5.18 -7.97
N VAL A 153 -11.04 6.49 -8.02
CA VAL A 153 -9.74 7.14 -8.21
C VAL A 153 -9.51 8.10 -7.04
N VAL A 154 -8.53 7.80 -6.21
CA VAL A 154 -8.13 8.62 -5.07
C VAL A 154 -6.77 9.24 -5.33
N ARG A 155 -6.64 10.54 -5.13
CA ARG A 155 -5.38 11.25 -5.33
C ARG A 155 -4.64 11.40 -4.02
N PHE A 156 -3.34 11.12 -3.99
CA PHE A 156 -2.52 11.30 -2.78
C PHE A 156 -2.37 12.76 -2.36
N ASP A 157 -2.52 13.72 -3.27
CA ASP A 157 -2.56 15.15 -2.90
C ASP A 157 -3.90 15.58 -2.27
N GLN A 158 -4.86 14.65 -2.15
CA GLN A 158 -6.12 14.80 -1.41
C GLN A 158 -6.21 13.79 -0.24
N TRP A 159 -5.07 13.37 0.29
CA TRP A 159 -4.98 12.35 1.33
C TRP A 159 -5.81 12.65 2.56
N ASP A 160 -5.78 13.89 3.06
CA ASP A 160 -6.53 14.29 4.26
C ASP A 160 -8.05 14.16 4.06
N ALA A 161 -8.54 14.47 2.86
CA ALA A 161 -9.95 14.27 2.52
C ALA A 161 -10.34 12.79 2.49
N PHE A 162 -9.47 11.92 1.98
CA PHE A 162 -9.66 10.48 2.04
C PHE A 162 -9.66 9.98 3.47
N MET A 163 -8.69 10.37 4.30
CA MET A 163 -8.59 9.97 5.71
C MET A 163 -9.82 10.38 6.53
N SER A 164 -10.41 11.54 6.20
CA SER A 164 -11.60 12.06 6.90
C SER A 164 -12.92 11.39 6.48
N SER A 165 -12.88 10.45 5.53
CA SER A 165 -14.08 9.78 5.02
C SER A 165 -14.42 8.47 5.75
N GLY A 166 -13.60 8.06 6.74
CA GLY A 166 -13.73 6.80 7.47
C GLY A 166 -14.07 6.90 8.95
#